data_3e2b2dbcea92f1a2f565e7085d8e0274
#
_entry.id   3e2b2dbcea92f1a2f565e7085d8e0274
#
_cell.length_a   1.000
_cell.length_b   1.000
_cell.length_c   1.000
_cell.angle_alpha   90.00
_cell.angle_beta   90.00
_cell.angle_gamma   90.00
#
_symmetry.space_group_name_H-M   'P 1'
#
loop_
_entity.id
_entity.type
_entity.pdbx_description
1 polymer ?
#
loop_
_entity_poly.entity_id
_entity_poly.type
_entity_poly.pdbx_seq_one_letter_code
_entity_poly.pdbx_strand_id
1 'polypeptide(L)'
;MILFHTDYNINKDKIIFKKSRQYSNNFTFIPIQYDKKDFIIQTPQCFIPFELKKFSIHSKNTYLDITFQNKHQELINFFQTIYDRTFNKYSLKFQVEPFIKESQFSKWMRFKISETCIFYNQKKEKIDSFNPKTFGTFLIHLSGLWLMDNKIWFHWTIIQAKIYLPVQLKEYIIIDDDNDNENIKKIPPPPPPPPPPPPPPPPSKYNKMLKLGISKEAVEQKIKIDSIKASDLQNVVLKKTNLQKNNKKKKSKYMPSLDEIRFALQSLQRIN
;
A
#
# COMPACT_ATOMS: atom_id res chain seq x y z
N MET A 1 17.08 11.57 -22.04
CA MET A 1 15.86 11.81 -22.87
C MET A 1 14.74 11.07 -22.16
N ILE A 2 13.60 11.75 -21.96
CA ILE A 2 12.43 11.12 -21.37
C ILE A 2 11.47 10.79 -22.51
N LEU A 3 11.07 9.52 -22.62
CA LEU A 3 10.02 9.10 -23.53
C LEU A 3 8.67 9.37 -22.88
N PHE A 4 7.81 10.12 -23.54
CA PHE A 4 6.46 10.37 -23.06
C PHE A 4 5.51 9.26 -23.49
N HIS A 5 4.41 9.13 -22.79
CA HIS A 5 3.37 8.11 -23.05
C HIS A 5 2.72 8.23 -24.45
N THR A 6 2.92 9.30 -25.17
CA THR A 6 2.51 9.47 -26.57
C THR A 6 3.52 8.92 -27.58
N ASP A 7 4.74 8.58 -27.13
CA ASP A 7 5.86 8.21 -28.01
C ASP A 7 6.22 6.73 -27.86
N TYR A 8 5.22 5.87 -27.63
CA TYR A 8 5.48 4.43 -27.42
C TYR A 8 5.87 3.65 -28.67
N ASN A 9 5.87 4.30 -29.83
CA ASN A 9 6.38 3.65 -31.05
C ASN A 9 7.92 3.68 -31.04
N ILE A 10 8.51 2.84 -30.20
CA ILE A 10 9.97 2.77 -30.09
C ILE A 10 10.59 1.96 -31.21
N ASN A 11 11.72 2.48 -31.69
CA ASN A 11 12.58 1.71 -32.54
C ASN A 11 13.36 0.68 -31.69
N LYS A 12 13.09 -0.63 -31.89
CA LYS A 12 13.74 -1.74 -31.18
C LYS A 12 15.27 -1.71 -31.30
N ASP A 13 15.80 -1.17 -32.41
CA ASP A 13 17.25 -1.14 -32.68
C ASP A 13 17.97 -0.07 -31.86
N LYS A 14 17.23 0.91 -31.34
CA LYS A 14 17.77 1.92 -30.39
C LYS A 14 17.92 1.39 -28.97
N ILE A 15 17.40 0.19 -28.66
CA ILE A 15 17.61 -0.48 -27.35
C ILE A 15 19.00 -1.12 -27.37
N ILE A 16 19.92 -0.57 -26.59
CA ILE A 16 21.32 -0.95 -26.55
C ILE A 16 21.61 -1.67 -25.23
N PHE A 17 22.03 -2.93 -25.32
CA PHE A 17 22.57 -3.69 -24.18
C PHE A 17 24.08 -3.45 -24.11
N LYS A 18 24.55 -2.86 -23.03
CA LYS A 18 25.97 -2.57 -22.81
C LYS A 18 26.74 -3.81 -22.36
N LYS A 19 28.06 -3.69 -22.24
CA LYS A 19 28.90 -4.72 -21.67
C LYS A 19 28.46 -5.04 -20.24
N SER A 20 28.32 -6.33 -19.95
CA SER A 20 27.95 -6.82 -18.63
C SER A 20 29.02 -6.47 -17.60
N ARG A 21 28.56 -6.23 -16.36
CA ARG A 21 29.42 -5.96 -15.19
C ARG A 21 29.14 -7.03 -14.14
N GLN A 22 30.15 -7.71 -13.70
CA GLN A 22 30.04 -8.69 -12.63
C GLN A 22 30.16 -8.00 -11.29
N TYR A 23 29.18 -8.19 -10.40
CA TYR A 23 29.15 -7.62 -9.05
C TYR A 23 29.57 -8.63 -7.99
N SER A 24 29.32 -9.92 -8.24
CA SER A 24 29.79 -11.04 -7.42
C SER A 24 29.80 -12.30 -8.28
N ASN A 25 30.24 -13.43 -7.72
CA ASN A 25 30.27 -14.71 -8.44
C ASN A 25 28.92 -15.10 -9.05
N ASN A 26 27.81 -14.68 -8.43
CA ASN A 26 26.46 -15.08 -8.82
C ASN A 26 25.63 -13.93 -9.45
N PHE A 27 26.13 -12.69 -9.41
CA PHE A 27 25.36 -11.52 -9.86
C PHE A 27 26.08 -10.78 -10.98
N THR A 28 25.44 -10.73 -12.14
CA THR A 28 25.90 -9.93 -13.27
C THR A 28 24.84 -8.92 -13.65
N PHE A 29 25.24 -7.69 -13.94
CA PHE A 29 24.35 -6.64 -14.40
C PHE A 29 24.66 -6.25 -15.83
N ILE A 30 23.63 -6.16 -16.68
CA ILE A 30 23.72 -5.74 -18.07
C ILE A 30 23.00 -4.40 -18.19
N PRO A 31 23.72 -3.26 -18.28
CA PRO A 31 23.08 -1.96 -18.44
C PRO A 31 22.34 -1.85 -19.76
N ILE A 32 21.17 -1.20 -19.73
CA ILE A 32 20.37 -0.91 -20.92
C ILE A 32 20.33 0.61 -21.13
N GLN A 33 20.43 1.02 -22.38
CA GLN A 33 20.26 2.39 -22.81
C GLN A 33 19.31 2.42 -24.01
N TYR A 34 18.63 3.56 -24.18
CA TYR A 34 17.86 3.85 -25.38
C TYR A 34 18.51 5.05 -26.09
N ASP A 35 18.89 4.85 -27.36
CA ASP A 35 19.57 5.86 -28.17
C ASP A 35 20.80 6.49 -27.44
N LYS A 36 21.64 5.62 -26.85
CA LYS A 36 22.84 5.96 -26.06
C LYS A 36 22.59 6.81 -24.80
N LYS A 37 21.32 7.00 -24.38
CA LYS A 37 20.90 7.74 -23.19
C LYS A 37 20.22 6.82 -22.18
N ASP A 38 20.03 7.29 -20.97
CA ASP A 38 19.25 6.59 -19.95
C ASP A 38 17.83 6.36 -20.44
N PHE A 39 17.32 5.14 -20.19
CA PHE A 39 16.02 4.69 -20.66
C PHE A 39 14.94 5.06 -19.66
N ILE A 40 14.50 6.31 -19.70
CA ILE A 40 13.50 6.87 -18.79
C ILE A 40 12.19 7.06 -19.55
N ILE A 41 11.10 6.66 -18.90
CA ILE A 41 9.74 6.67 -19.48
C ILE A 41 8.81 7.37 -18.52
N GLN A 42 7.97 8.25 -19.02
CA GLN A 42 6.83 8.79 -18.27
C GLN A 42 5.59 7.93 -18.56
N THR A 43 4.99 7.37 -17.50
CA THR A 43 3.75 6.61 -17.63
C THR A 43 2.55 7.55 -17.78
N PRO A 44 1.41 7.10 -18.32
CA PRO A 44 0.13 7.74 -18.09
C PRO A 44 -0.27 7.65 -16.62
N GLN A 45 -1.44 8.18 -16.28
CA GLN A 45 -2.00 8.02 -14.94
C GLN A 45 -2.40 6.56 -14.70
N CYS A 46 -1.69 5.89 -13.80
CA CYS A 46 -1.87 4.49 -13.45
C CYS A 46 -2.40 4.34 -12.01
N PHE A 47 -3.03 3.21 -11.71
CA PHE A 47 -3.60 2.93 -10.40
C PHE A 47 -2.57 2.27 -9.47
N ILE A 48 -2.58 2.69 -8.20
CA ILE A 48 -1.75 2.18 -7.12
C ILE A 48 -2.65 1.39 -6.17
N PRO A 49 -2.67 0.04 -6.24
CA PRO A 49 -3.59 -0.77 -5.45
C PRO A 49 -3.18 -0.89 -3.98
N PHE A 50 -1.88 -0.84 -3.68
CA PHE A 50 -1.32 -1.15 -2.38
C PHE A 50 -0.35 -0.09 -1.89
N GLU A 51 -0.05 -0.11 -0.61
CA GLU A 51 0.99 0.71 0.01
C GLU A 51 2.40 0.34 -0.48
N LEU A 52 3.35 1.22 -0.19
CA LEU A 52 4.77 0.94 -0.39
C LEU A 52 5.20 -0.29 0.41
N LYS A 53 5.83 -1.25 -0.26
CA LYS A 53 6.21 -2.54 0.34
C LYS A 53 7.71 -2.62 0.57
N LYS A 54 8.10 -3.13 1.73
CA LYS A 54 9.46 -3.62 2.01
C LYS A 54 9.41 -5.14 2.16
N PHE A 55 10.35 -5.85 1.55
CA PHE A 55 10.38 -7.33 1.65
C PHE A 55 10.79 -7.82 3.05
N SER A 56 11.55 -7.02 3.80
CA SER A 56 11.87 -7.29 5.20
C SER A 56 12.05 -5.98 5.95
N ILE A 57 11.99 -6.02 7.28
CA ILE A 57 12.21 -4.87 8.15
C ILE A 57 13.64 -4.29 7.95
N HIS A 58 14.59 -5.14 7.59
CA HIS A 58 15.98 -4.76 7.35
C HIS A 58 16.26 -4.35 5.90
N SER A 59 15.29 -4.52 4.98
CA SER A 59 15.47 -4.14 3.59
C SER A 59 15.43 -2.62 3.43
N LYS A 60 16.49 -2.06 2.86
CA LYS A 60 16.52 -0.65 2.42
C LYS A 60 15.65 -0.44 1.17
N ASN A 61 15.37 -1.50 0.42
CA ASN A 61 14.62 -1.40 -0.83
C ASN A 61 13.12 -1.32 -0.57
N THR A 62 12.49 -0.32 -1.13
CA THR A 62 11.04 -0.12 -1.13
C THR A 62 10.51 -0.36 -2.54
N TYR A 63 9.32 -0.94 -2.64
CA TYR A 63 8.69 -1.31 -3.90
C TYR A 63 7.27 -0.78 -3.97
N LEU A 64 6.83 -0.49 -5.19
CA LEU A 64 5.47 -0.08 -5.52
C LEU A 64 4.90 -0.97 -6.62
N ASP A 65 3.70 -1.49 -6.40
CA ASP A 65 2.94 -2.21 -7.41
C ASP A 65 2.04 -1.22 -8.16
N ILE A 66 2.11 -1.23 -9.49
CA ILE A 66 1.32 -0.36 -10.37
C ILE A 66 0.46 -1.22 -11.26
N THR A 67 -0.83 -0.92 -11.34
CA THR A 67 -1.81 -1.65 -12.14
C THR A 67 -2.13 -0.89 -13.42
N PHE A 68 -2.18 -1.62 -14.52
CA PHE A 68 -2.53 -1.11 -15.85
C PHE A 68 -3.97 -1.47 -16.17
N GLN A 69 -4.71 -0.48 -16.64
CA GLN A 69 -6.08 -0.61 -17.13
C GLN A 69 -6.09 -0.87 -18.65
N ASN A 70 -7.20 -1.27 -19.21
CA ASN A 70 -7.35 -1.53 -20.65
C ASN A 70 -6.98 -0.31 -21.54
N LYS A 71 -7.21 0.90 -21.05
CA LYS A 71 -6.78 2.14 -21.74
C LYS A 71 -5.27 2.32 -21.87
N HIS A 72 -4.47 1.51 -21.17
CA HIS A 72 -3.00 1.54 -21.20
C HIS A 72 -2.40 0.49 -22.14
N GLN A 73 -3.16 0.02 -23.12
CA GLN A 73 -2.71 -1.06 -24.03
C GLN A 73 -1.44 -0.67 -24.79
N GLU A 74 -1.30 0.58 -25.20
CA GLU A 74 -0.09 1.07 -25.87
C GLU A 74 1.16 0.96 -24.99
N LEU A 75 1.04 1.33 -23.71
CA LEU A 75 2.12 1.17 -22.74
C LEU A 75 2.46 -0.32 -22.52
N ILE A 76 1.45 -1.18 -22.45
CA ILE A 76 1.64 -2.62 -22.31
C ILE A 76 2.36 -3.18 -23.54
N ASN A 77 1.96 -2.80 -24.75
CA ASN A 77 2.60 -3.20 -26.00
C ASN A 77 4.05 -2.71 -26.08
N PHE A 78 4.29 -1.49 -25.60
CA PHE A 78 5.63 -0.95 -25.47
C PHE A 78 6.50 -1.81 -24.53
N PHE A 79 6.01 -2.16 -23.34
CA PHE A 79 6.71 -3.06 -22.45
C PHE A 79 6.95 -4.45 -23.07
N GLN A 80 5.96 -4.98 -23.77
CA GLN A 80 6.10 -6.26 -24.48
C GLN A 80 7.21 -6.19 -25.53
N THR A 81 7.33 -5.07 -26.24
CA THR A 81 8.41 -4.84 -27.21
C THR A 81 9.81 -4.92 -26.57
N ILE A 82 9.96 -4.37 -25.35
CA ILE A 82 11.22 -4.44 -24.59
C ILE A 82 11.49 -5.88 -24.15
N TYR A 83 10.47 -6.58 -23.68
CA TYR A 83 10.55 -7.98 -23.27
C TYR A 83 10.99 -8.85 -24.45
N ASP A 84 10.32 -8.76 -25.60
CA ASP A 84 10.60 -9.55 -26.79
C ASP A 84 12.02 -9.31 -27.31
N ARG A 85 12.49 -8.05 -27.29
CA ARG A 85 13.86 -7.72 -27.68
C ARG A 85 14.89 -8.40 -26.77
N THR A 86 14.61 -8.42 -25.46
CA THR A 86 15.46 -9.09 -24.47
C THR A 86 15.39 -10.60 -24.61
N PHE A 87 14.18 -11.14 -24.75
CA PHE A 87 13.93 -12.57 -24.94
C PHE A 87 14.65 -13.09 -26.17
N ASN A 88 14.48 -12.47 -27.33
CA ASN A 88 15.14 -12.87 -28.57
C ASN A 88 16.67 -12.87 -28.45
N LYS A 89 17.25 -12.00 -27.62
CA LYS A 89 18.69 -11.93 -27.44
C LYS A 89 19.24 -12.96 -26.48
N TYR A 90 18.50 -13.32 -25.44
CA TYR A 90 19.05 -14.04 -24.28
C TYR A 90 18.38 -15.39 -23.99
N SER A 91 17.20 -15.70 -24.56
CA SER A 91 16.41 -16.90 -24.24
C SER A 91 17.11 -18.23 -24.51
N LEU A 92 18.05 -18.25 -25.45
CA LEU A 92 18.86 -19.44 -25.72
C LEU A 92 19.80 -19.86 -24.60
N LYS A 93 20.17 -18.90 -23.71
CA LYS A 93 21.14 -19.12 -22.64
C LYS A 93 20.54 -18.94 -21.24
N PHE A 94 19.46 -18.19 -21.14
CA PHE A 94 18.89 -17.76 -19.86
C PHE A 94 17.37 -17.77 -19.91
N GLN A 95 16.74 -18.05 -18.78
CA GLN A 95 15.32 -17.85 -18.60
C GLN A 95 15.06 -16.36 -18.40
N VAL A 96 14.34 -15.72 -19.31
CA VAL A 96 13.94 -14.31 -19.18
C VAL A 96 12.64 -14.24 -18.39
N GLU A 97 12.70 -13.68 -17.18
CA GLU A 97 11.52 -13.58 -16.31
C GLU A 97 10.59 -12.46 -16.79
N PRO A 98 9.28 -12.71 -16.92
CA PRO A 98 8.32 -11.68 -17.29
C PRO A 98 8.17 -10.68 -16.17
N PHE A 99 8.22 -9.41 -16.50
CA PHE A 99 8.04 -8.33 -15.51
C PHE A 99 6.61 -7.81 -15.43
N ILE A 100 5.78 -8.01 -16.48
CA ILE A 100 4.34 -7.80 -16.40
C ILE A 100 3.72 -9.07 -15.83
N LYS A 101 2.97 -8.91 -14.75
CA LYS A 101 2.18 -9.98 -14.14
C LYS A 101 0.72 -9.78 -14.50
N GLU A 102 0.04 -10.88 -14.76
CA GLU A 102 -1.37 -10.88 -15.13
C GLU A 102 -2.17 -11.59 -14.04
N SER A 103 -3.30 -11.00 -13.68
CA SER A 103 -4.34 -11.58 -12.85
C SER A 103 -5.63 -11.64 -13.67
N GLN A 104 -6.65 -12.32 -13.16
CA GLN A 104 -7.94 -12.43 -13.83
C GLN A 104 -8.54 -11.06 -14.24
N PHE A 105 -8.23 -9.98 -13.51
CA PHE A 105 -8.86 -8.67 -13.68
C PHE A 105 -7.91 -7.55 -14.09
N SER A 106 -6.59 -7.76 -14.03
CA SER A 106 -5.65 -6.67 -14.26
C SER A 106 -4.24 -7.16 -14.59
N LYS A 107 -3.50 -6.34 -15.34
CA LYS A 107 -2.06 -6.46 -15.52
C LYS A 107 -1.36 -5.50 -14.57
N TRP A 108 -0.25 -5.91 -13.99
CA TRP A 108 0.49 -5.10 -13.05
C TRP A 108 1.99 -5.35 -13.10
N MET A 109 2.75 -4.38 -12.65
CA MET A 109 4.21 -4.48 -12.51
C MET A 109 4.64 -3.99 -11.14
N ARG A 110 5.75 -4.56 -10.65
CA ARG A 110 6.44 -4.11 -9.45
C ARG A 110 7.67 -3.32 -9.82
N PHE A 111 7.76 -2.14 -9.24
CA PHE A 111 8.89 -1.23 -9.42
C PHE A 111 9.63 -1.04 -8.10
N LYS A 112 10.95 -1.01 -8.17
CA LYS A 112 11.77 -0.53 -7.06
C LYS A 112 11.65 0.99 -6.97
N ILE A 113 11.54 1.55 -5.78
CA ILE A 113 11.62 2.99 -5.55
C ILE A 113 13.11 3.37 -5.45
N SER A 114 13.55 4.38 -6.20
CA SER A 114 14.89 4.94 -6.05
C SER A 114 15.05 5.57 -4.66
N GLU A 115 16.23 5.50 -4.09
CA GLU A 115 16.56 6.19 -2.82
C GLU A 115 16.40 7.71 -2.95
N THR A 116 16.55 8.24 -4.15
CA THR A 116 16.39 9.67 -4.47
C THR A 116 15.02 10.01 -5.04
N CYS A 117 14.06 9.07 -5.02
CA CYS A 117 12.72 9.28 -5.56
C CYS A 117 11.98 10.36 -4.76
N ILE A 118 11.38 11.30 -5.47
CA ILE A 118 10.56 12.35 -4.89
C ILE A 118 9.12 12.15 -5.35
N PHE A 119 8.20 12.16 -4.40
CA PHE A 119 6.76 12.15 -4.66
C PHE A 119 6.22 13.58 -4.62
N TYR A 120 5.33 13.90 -5.56
CA TYR A 120 4.64 15.18 -5.64
C TYR A 120 3.13 14.97 -5.66
N ASN A 121 2.38 15.92 -5.11
CA ASN A 121 0.93 15.97 -5.28
C ASN A 121 0.53 16.71 -6.59
N GLN A 122 -0.79 16.91 -6.80
CA GLN A 122 -1.32 17.63 -7.97
C GLN A 122 -0.83 19.09 -8.05
N LYS A 123 -0.56 19.71 -6.90
CA LYS A 123 -0.07 21.09 -6.80
C LYS A 123 1.44 21.21 -6.97
N LYS A 124 2.13 20.10 -7.30
CA LYS A 124 3.59 20.01 -7.41
C LYS A 124 4.33 20.21 -6.08
N GLU A 125 3.65 20.03 -4.97
CA GLU A 125 4.25 20.05 -3.64
C GLU A 125 4.81 18.66 -3.31
N LYS A 126 5.96 18.62 -2.62
CA LYS A 126 6.55 17.35 -2.16
C LYS A 126 5.68 16.72 -1.09
N ILE A 127 5.55 15.41 -1.14
CA ILE A 127 4.84 14.61 -0.14
C ILE A 127 5.70 13.43 0.30
N ASP A 128 5.65 13.10 1.58
CA ASP A 128 6.44 12.00 2.17
C ASP A 128 5.69 10.68 2.15
N SER A 129 4.35 10.72 2.10
CA SER A 129 3.48 9.54 2.11
C SER A 129 2.20 9.78 1.34
N PHE A 130 1.56 8.70 0.95
CA PHE A 130 0.24 8.69 0.31
C PHE A 130 -0.50 7.40 0.65
N ASN A 131 -1.82 7.45 0.62
CA ASN A 131 -2.65 6.28 0.85
C ASN A 131 -2.72 5.40 -0.40
N PRO A 132 -2.87 4.08 -0.25
CA PRO A 132 -3.16 3.18 -1.36
C PRO A 132 -4.52 3.49 -2.00
N LYS A 133 -4.84 2.79 -3.09
CA LYS A 133 -6.07 2.96 -3.89
C LYS A 133 -6.19 4.37 -4.49
N THR A 134 -5.04 4.93 -4.87
CA THR A 134 -4.95 6.22 -5.54
C THR A 134 -4.32 6.08 -6.93
N PHE A 135 -4.19 7.17 -7.65
CA PHE A 135 -3.57 7.20 -8.97
C PHE A 135 -2.27 7.97 -8.94
N GLY A 136 -1.36 7.60 -9.84
CA GLY A 136 -0.09 8.30 -10.01
C GLY A 136 0.40 8.29 -11.44
N THR A 137 1.22 9.28 -11.79
CA THR A 137 2.04 9.33 -12.99
C THR A 137 3.50 9.20 -12.58
N PHE A 138 4.25 8.35 -13.24
CA PHE A 138 5.59 7.94 -12.81
C PHE A 138 6.62 8.22 -13.88
N LEU A 139 7.79 8.69 -13.47
CA LEU A 139 9.02 8.56 -14.25
C LEU A 139 9.71 7.26 -13.83
N ILE A 140 9.74 6.31 -14.73
CA ILE A 140 10.35 4.99 -14.54
C ILE A 140 11.62 4.88 -15.36
N HIS A 141 12.63 4.26 -14.79
CA HIS A 141 13.94 4.04 -15.40
C HIS A 141 14.21 2.55 -15.54
N LEU A 142 14.44 2.10 -16.76
CA LEU A 142 14.99 0.78 -17.04
C LEU A 142 16.52 0.89 -17.07
N SER A 143 17.17 0.64 -15.95
CA SER A 143 18.63 0.77 -15.86
C SER A 143 19.37 -0.43 -16.44
N GLY A 144 18.74 -1.61 -16.50
CA GLY A 144 19.36 -2.80 -17.05
C GLY A 144 18.69 -4.11 -16.65
N LEU A 145 19.45 -5.18 -16.78
CA LEU A 145 19.05 -6.54 -16.46
C LEU A 145 19.97 -7.11 -15.39
N TRP A 146 19.39 -7.75 -14.41
CA TRP A 146 20.10 -8.60 -13.45
C TRP A 146 20.09 -10.04 -13.95
N LEU A 147 21.26 -10.67 -13.96
CA LEU A 147 21.46 -12.07 -14.24
C LEU A 147 21.90 -12.78 -12.96
N MET A 148 21.14 -13.77 -12.54
CA MET A 148 21.41 -14.63 -11.39
C MET A 148 20.78 -16.01 -11.63
N ASP A 149 21.47 -17.09 -11.29
CA ASP A 149 20.97 -18.47 -11.37
C ASP A 149 20.31 -18.82 -12.71
N ASN A 150 20.95 -18.45 -13.83
CA ASN A 150 20.43 -18.61 -15.20
C ASN A 150 19.12 -17.88 -15.50
N LYS A 151 18.71 -16.94 -14.65
CA LYS A 151 17.52 -16.12 -14.84
C LYS A 151 17.88 -14.67 -15.06
N ILE A 152 17.09 -14.00 -15.89
CA ILE A 152 17.22 -12.57 -16.18
C ILE A 152 16.00 -11.84 -15.63
N TRP A 153 16.24 -10.78 -14.82
CA TRP A 153 15.23 -9.87 -14.32
C TRP A 153 15.47 -8.45 -14.81
N PHE A 154 14.42 -7.77 -15.18
CA PHE A 154 14.47 -6.36 -15.53
C PHE A 154 14.58 -5.51 -14.28
N HIS A 155 15.50 -4.54 -14.27
CA HIS A 155 15.67 -3.60 -13.18
C HIS A 155 14.94 -2.30 -13.47
N TRP A 156 13.67 -2.28 -13.08
CA TRP A 156 12.79 -1.13 -13.18
C TRP A 156 12.79 -0.32 -11.88
N THR A 157 13.01 0.99 -11.97
CA THR A 157 13.07 1.89 -10.81
C THR A 157 12.19 3.11 -11.05
N ILE A 158 11.38 3.49 -10.07
CA ILE A 158 10.68 4.78 -10.06
C ILE A 158 11.66 5.83 -9.53
N ILE A 159 11.88 6.88 -10.32
CA ILE A 159 12.79 7.98 -9.96
C ILE A 159 12.05 9.24 -9.54
N GLN A 160 10.79 9.39 -9.97
CA GLN A 160 9.89 10.48 -9.60
C GLN A 160 8.45 10.04 -9.77
N ALA A 161 7.54 10.55 -8.95
CA ALA A 161 6.12 10.29 -9.09
C ALA A 161 5.27 11.52 -8.78
N LYS A 162 4.18 11.67 -9.52
CA LYS A 162 3.10 12.60 -9.20
C LYS A 162 1.89 11.78 -8.75
N ILE A 163 1.48 11.95 -7.50
CA ILE A 163 0.36 11.23 -6.88
C ILE A 163 -0.88 12.12 -6.90
N TYR A 164 -2.02 11.55 -7.30
CA TYR A 164 -3.30 12.24 -7.35
C TYR A 164 -4.06 11.95 -6.05
N LEU A 165 -3.84 12.81 -5.05
CA LEU A 165 -4.54 12.70 -3.78
C LEU A 165 -6.03 13.02 -3.96
N PRO A 166 -6.94 12.27 -3.31
CA PRO A 166 -8.36 12.58 -3.35
C PRO A 166 -8.62 13.97 -2.74
N VAL A 167 -9.55 14.69 -3.34
CA VAL A 167 -9.99 15.99 -2.81
C VAL A 167 -10.71 15.72 -1.50
N GLN A 168 -10.22 16.30 -0.41
CA GLN A 168 -10.94 16.29 0.87
C GLN A 168 -11.89 17.48 0.88
N LEU A 169 -13.17 17.22 0.81
CA LEU A 169 -14.21 18.20 1.03
C LEU A 169 -14.38 18.37 2.53
N LYS A 170 -14.09 19.58 3.05
CA LYS A 170 -14.22 19.90 4.48
C LYS A 170 -15.63 20.34 4.86
N GLU A 171 -16.42 20.71 3.86
CA GLU A 171 -17.76 21.25 4.03
C GLU A 171 -18.75 20.43 3.20
N TYR A 172 -20.00 20.44 3.61
CA TYR A 172 -21.10 19.88 2.83
C TYR A 172 -21.35 20.81 1.63
N ILE A 173 -21.15 20.30 0.42
CA ILE A 173 -21.29 21.06 -0.84
C ILE A 173 -22.21 20.37 -1.85
N ILE A 174 -23.00 19.40 -1.38
CA ILE A 174 -24.02 18.79 -2.24
C ILE A 174 -25.13 19.82 -2.38
N ILE A 175 -25.44 20.17 -3.60
CA ILE A 175 -26.63 20.98 -3.94
C ILE A 175 -27.78 19.97 -4.08
N ASP A 176 -28.71 20.03 -3.14
CA ASP A 176 -29.92 19.23 -3.24
C ASP A 176 -30.78 19.82 -4.38
N ASP A 177 -31.29 18.97 -5.27
CA ASP A 177 -32.21 19.40 -6.30
C ASP A 177 -33.54 19.78 -5.60
N ASP A 178 -33.78 21.08 -5.48
CA ASP A 178 -34.95 21.67 -4.80
C ASP A 178 -36.30 21.29 -5.45
N ASN A 179 -36.30 20.44 -6.46
CA ASN A 179 -37.49 20.00 -7.15
C ASN A 179 -38.40 19.06 -6.33
N ASP A 180 -37.92 18.54 -5.19
CA ASP A 180 -38.76 17.73 -4.28
C ASP A 180 -39.60 18.56 -3.27
N ASN A 181 -39.41 19.89 -3.24
CA ASN A 181 -40.04 20.76 -2.25
C ASN A 181 -41.38 21.38 -2.67
N GLU A 182 -41.86 21.19 -3.89
CA GLU A 182 -43.15 21.82 -4.30
C GLU A 182 -44.40 21.13 -3.76
N ASN A 183 -44.31 20.01 -3.05
CA ASN A 183 -45.47 19.31 -2.50
C ASN A 183 -45.49 19.08 -0.99
N ILE A 184 -44.61 19.72 -0.25
CA ILE A 184 -44.79 19.79 1.21
C ILE A 184 -45.83 20.88 1.49
N LYS A 185 -47.12 20.53 1.38
CA LYS A 185 -48.19 21.26 2.05
C LYS A 185 -47.72 21.57 3.45
N LYS A 186 -47.69 22.86 3.78
CA LYS A 186 -47.37 23.37 5.15
C LYS A 186 -48.21 22.55 6.14
N ILE A 187 -47.66 21.47 6.63
CA ILE A 187 -48.18 20.77 7.79
C ILE A 187 -47.99 21.74 8.94
N PRO A 188 -49.06 22.16 9.67
CA PRO A 188 -48.89 22.98 10.82
C PRO A 188 -47.88 22.32 11.78
N PRO A 189 -47.07 23.12 12.48
CA PRO A 189 -46.04 22.54 13.35
C PRO A 189 -46.72 21.58 14.33
N PRO A 190 -46.16 20.36 14.50
CA PRO A 190 -46.75 19.41 15.44
C PRO A 190 -46.86 20.05 16.83
N PRO A 191 -47.92 19.74 17.61
CA PRO A 191 -48.07 20.23 18.92
C PRO A 191 -46.81 19.90 19.74
N PRO A 192 -46.41 20.78 20.70
CA PRO A 192 -45.21 20.55 21.51
C PRO A 192 -45.31 19.15 22.13
N PRO A 193 -44.20 18.40 22.17
CA PRO A 193 -44.21 17.06 22.74
C PRO A 193 -44.65 17.15 24.21
N PRO A 194 -45.43 16.19 24.72
CA PRO A 194 -45.81 16.14 26.10
C PRO A 194 -44.56 16.14 27.01
N PRO A 195 -44.60 16.72 28.18
CA PRO A 195 -43.49 16.74 29.09
C PRO A 195 -42.96 15.32 29.32
N PRO A 196 -41.65 15.14 29.37
CA PRO A 196 -41.07 13.79 29.52
C PRO A 196 -41.63 13.15 30.80
N PRO A 197 -41.97 11.85 30.75
CA PRO A 197 -42.44 11.14 31.94
C PRO A 197 -41.35 11.23 33.05
N PRO A 198 -41.75 11.22 34.32
CA PRO A 198 -40.79 11.25 35.41
C PRO A 198 -39.81 10.10 35.28
N PRO A 199 -38.52 10.32 35.63
CA PRO A 199 -37.50 9.31 35.48
C PRO A 199 -37.93 8.01 36.17
N PRO A 200 -37.74 6.83 35.53
CA PRO A 200 -38.11 5.59 36.15
C PRO A 200 -37.34 5.39 37.46
N PRO A 201 -37.95 4.75 38.49
CA PRO A 201 -37.26 4.46 39.71
C PRO A 201 -35.98 3.66 39.47
N PRO A 202 -34.92 3.83 40.30
CA PRO A 202 -33.61 3.26 40.10
C PRO A 202 -33.72 1.73 39.84
N PRO A 203 -32.98 1.21 38.89
CA PRO A 203 -33.18 -0.15 38.40
C PRO A 203 -33.00 -1.18 39.51
N SER A 204 -33.93 -2.12 39.58
CA SER A 204 -34.03 -3.19 40.58
C SER A 204 -32.81 -4.15 40.63
N LYS A 205 -31.78 -3.93 39.79
CA LYS A 205 -30.56 -4.76 39.76
C LYS A 205 -29.78 -4.74 41.07
N TYR A 206 -29.76 -3.63 41.77
CA TYR A 206 -29.07 -3.48 43.07
C TYR A 206 -29.81 -4.20 44.18
N ASN A 207 -31.15 -4.16 44.16
CA ASN A 207 -31.98 -4.92 45.10
C ASN A 207 -31.85 -6.43 44.88
N LYS A 208 -31.63 -6.91 43.66
CA LYS A 208 -31.30 -8.31 43.40
C LYS A 208 -29.94 -8.72 43.98
N MET A 209 -28.95 -7.85 43.95
CA MET A 209 -27.62 -8.13 44.52
C MET A 209 -27.69 -8.29 46.06
N LEU A 210 -28.47 -7.44 46.73
CA LEU A 210 -28.70 -7.56 48.20
C LEU A 210 -29.43 -8.87 48.52
N LYS A 211 -30.45 -9.25 47.75
CA LYS A 211 -31.17 -10.52 47.95
C LYS A 211 -30.32 -11.77 47.72
N LEU A 212 -29.25 -11.65 46.92
CA LEU A 212 -28.26 -12.72 46.65
C LEU A 212 -27.14 -12.77 47.69
N GLY A 213 -27.26 -11.98 48.82
CA GLY A 213 -26.32 -12.04 49.93
C GLY A 213 -25.04 -11.25 49.73
N ILE A 214 -24.99 -10.38 48.70
CA ILE A 214 -23.86 -9.49 48.50
C ILE A 214 -23.88 -8.38 49.57
N SER A 215 -22.74 -8.09 50.22
CA SER A 215 -22.67 -7.11 51.30
C SER A 215 -23.08 -5.70 50.81
N LYS A 216 -23.68 -4.91 51.70
CA LYS A 216 -24.12 -3.55 51.43
C LYS A 216 -22.97 -2.69 50.84
N GLU A 217 -21.78 -2.81 51.45
CA GLU A 217 -20.59 -2.05 51.04
C GLU A 217 -20.18 -2.36 49.59
N ALA A 218 -20.27 -3.61 49.19
CA ALA A 218 -19.94 -4.04 47.80
C ALA A 218 -20.98 -3.51 46.80
N VAL A 219 -22.27 -3.47 47.18
CA VAL A 219 -23.34 -2.88 46.36
C VAL A 219 -23.18 -1.37 46.24
N GLU A 220 -22.81 -0.65 47.30
CA GLU A 220 -22.54 0.78 47.27
C GLU A 220 -21.33 1.12 46.41
N GLN A 221 -20.25 0.34 46.49
CA GLN A 221 -19.10 0.48 45.58
C GLN A 221 -19.51 0.30 44.11
N LYS A 222 -20.35 -0.68 43.84
CA LYS A 222 -20.87 -0.93 42.50
C LYS A 222 -21.71 0.22 41.96
N ILE A 223 -22.57 0.80 42.80
CA ILE A 223 -23.38 2.00 42.47
C ILE A 223 -22.45 3.16 42.15
N LYS A 224 -21.40 3.42 42.95
CA LYS A 224 -20.42 4.48 42.69
C LYS A 224 -19.71 4.27 41.32
N ILE A 225 -19.29 3.06 41.03
CA ILE A 225 -18.63 2.72 39.75
C ILE A 225 -19.60 2.92 38.55
N ASP A 226 -20.84 2.44 38.70
CA ASP A 226 -21.84 2.51 37.64
C ASP A 226 -22.39 3.97 37.46
N SER A 227 -22.19 4.87 38.44
CA SER A 227 -22.56 6.28 38.37
C SER A 227 -21.50 7.20 37.71
N ILE A 228 -20.27 6.68 37.48
CA ILE A 228 -19.23 7.41 36.76
C ILE A 228 -19.64 7.50 35.29
N LYS A 229 -19.92 8.71 34.81
CA LYS A 229 -20.28 8.96 33.41
C LYS A 229 -19.04 8.79 32.54
N ALA A 230 -19.24 8.31 31.32
CA ALA A 230 -18.15 8.13 30.35
C ALA A 230 -17.33 9.42 30.10
N SER A 231 -17.93 10.60 30.31
CA SER A 231 -17.25 11.90 30.25
C SER A 231 -16.17 12.07 31.32
N ASP A 232 -16.27 11.38 32.43
CA ASP A 232 -15.33 11.54 33.56
C ASP A 232 -14.06 10.70 33.33
N LEU A 233 -14.10 9.72 32.38
CA LEU A 233 -12.99 8.88 32.02
C LEU A 233 -11.98 9.55 31.06
N GLN A 234 -12.37 10.64 30.40
CA GLN A 234 -11.49 11.35 29.46
C GLN A 234 -10.37 12.14 30.17
N ASN A 235 -10.48 12.39 31.49
CA ASN A 235 -9.50 13.14 32.26
C ASN A 235 -8.54 12.26 33.09
N VAL A 236 -8.57 10.95 32.92
CA VAL A 236 -7.63 10.05 33.60
C VAL A 236 -6.30 10.05 32.86
N VAL A 237 -5.39 10.92 33.33
CA VAL A 237 -3.99 10.89 32.93
C VAL A 237 -3.38 9.55 33.43
N LEU A 238 -3.17 8.61 32.55
CA LEU A 238 -2.44 7.39 32.87
C LEU A 238 -0.99 7.76 33.26
N LYS A 239 -0.67 7.71 34.53
CA LYS A 239 0.73 7.77 35.01
C LYS A 239 1.49 6.64 34.34
N LYS A 240 2.48 7.01 33.50
CA LYS A 240 3.46 6.04 32.96
C LYS A 240 4.17 5.36 34.13
N THR A 241 3.81 4.12 34.41
CA THR A 241 4.61 3.28 35.30
C THR A 241 5.93 2.99 34.57
N ASN A 242 7.03 3.50 35.11
CA ASN A 242 8.39 3.14 34.68
C ASN A 242 8.63 1.67 35.03
N LEU A 243 8.26 0.78 34.13
CA LEU A 243 8.74 -0.59 34.14
C LEU A 243 10.23 -0.56 33.77
N GLN A 244 11.09 -0.66 34.75
CA GLN A 244 12.50 -0.96 34.52
C GLN A 244 12.62 -2.19 33.65
N LYS A 245 13.09 -2.01 32.42
CA LYS A 245 13.44 -3.10 31.51
C LYS A 245 14.62 -3.85 32.09
N ASN A 246 14.36 -4.94 32.81
CA ASN A 246 15.34 -5.97 33.02
C ASN A 246 15.64 -6.61 31.66
N ASN A 247 16.69 -6.14 31.01
CA ASN A 247 17.29 -6.71 29.81
C ASN A 247 17.94 -8.09 30.13
N LYS A 248 17.12 -9.11 30.32
CA LYS A 248 17.58 -10.48 30.10
C LYS A 248 17.41 -10.76 28.61
N LYS A 249 18.52 -10.67 27.86
CA LYS A 249 18.64 -11.16 26.49
C LYS A 249 18.23 -12.63 26.46
N LYS A 250 16.98 -12.94 26.19
CA LYS A 250 16.59 -14.25 25.66
C LYS A 250 17.11 -14.32 24.23
N LYS A 251 18.21 -15.06 24.04
CA LYS A 251 18.65 -15.47 22.71
C LYS A 251 17.45 -16.16 22.04
N SER A 252 16.95 -15.61 20.97
CA SER A 252 15.98 -16.22 20.08
C SER A 252 16.62 -17.48 19.50
N LYS A 253 16.14 -18.62 19.95
CA LYS A 253 16.62 -19.94 19.60
C LYS A 253 15.72 -20.47 18.49
N TYR A 254 15.82 -19.95 17.29
CA TYR A 254 15.35 -20.58 16.04
C TYR A 254 15.53 -19.58 14.89
N MET A 255 16.74 -19.54 14.37
CA MET A 255 16.94 -19.20 12.98
C MET A 255 17.15 -20.53 12.26
N PRO A 256 16.24 -20.95 11.37
CA PRO A 256 16.45 -22.20 10.62
C PRO A 256 17.74 -22.07 9.82
N SER A 257 18.53 -23.14 9.78
CA SER A 257 19.75 -23.18 8.99
C SER A 257 19.42 -23.11 7.49
N LEU A 258 20.36 -22.69 6.69
CA LEU A 258 20.20 -22.67 5.22
C LEU A 258 19.81 -24.05 4.65
N ASP A 259 20.25 -25.12 5.32
CA ASP A 259 19.93 -26.50 4.92
C ASP A 259 18.49 -26.89 5.28
N GLU A 260 17.96 -26.42 6.41
CA GLU A 260 16.55 -26.61 6.77
C GLU A 260 15.61 -25.86 5.81
N ILE A 261 16.00 -24.66 5.37
CA ILE A 261 15.26 -23.90 4.35
C ILE A 261 15.30 -24.62 3.00
N ARG A 262 16.43 -25.19 2.62
CA ARG A 262 16.55 -26.01 1.39
C ARG A 262 15.68 -27.26 1.44
N PHE A 263 15.65 -27.94 2.56
CA PHE A 263 14.85 -29.14 2.75
C PHE A 263 13.34 -28.86 2.69
N ALA A 264 12.91 -27.76 3.31
CA ALA A 264 11.52 -27.29 3.24
C ALA A 264 11.10 -26.91 1.81
N LEU A 265 11.98 -26.29 1.02
CA LEU A 265 11.73 -25.94 -0.38
C LEU A 265 11.65 -27.19 -1.28
N GLN A 266 12.48 -28.21 -1.02
CA GLN A 266 12.42 -29.47 -1.77
C GLN A 266 11.16 -30.30 -1.45
N SER A 267 10.64 -30.23 -0.23
CA SER A 267 9.41 -30.92 0.15
C SER A 267 8.16 -30.30 -0.49
N LEU A 268 8.17 -28.98 -0.74
CA LEU A 268 7.08 -28.28 -1.43
C LEU A 268 7.04 -28.54 -2.96
N GLN A 269 8.14 -28.97 -3.57
CA GLN A 269 8.19 -29.32 -4.99
C GLN A 269 7.70 -30.76 -5.28
N ARG A 270 7.44 -31.59 -4.27
CA ARG A 270 6.94 -32.99 -4.42
C ARG A 270 5.43 -33.14 -4.32
N ILE A 271 4.67 -32.04 -4.18
CA ILE A 271 3.20 -32.04 -4.00
C ILE A 271 2.47 -31.38 -5.20
N ASN A 272 3.15 -31.26 -6.34
CA ASN A 272 2.50 -30.89 -7.62
C ASN A 272 2.81 -31.94 -8.67
#